data_cdf8217660e5763927f7df5f24b3e392
#
_entry.id   cdf8217660e5763927f7df5f24b3e392
#
_cell.length_a   1.000
_cell.length_b   1.000
_cell.length_c   1.000
_cell.angle_alpha   90.00
_cell.angle_beta   90.00
_cell.angle_gamma   90.00
#
_symmetry.space_group_name_H-M   'P 1'
#
loop_
_entity.id
_entity.type
_entity.pdbx_description
1 polymer ?
#
loop_
_entity_poly.entity_id
_entity_poly.type
_entity_poly.pdbx_seq_one_letter_code
_entity_poly.pdbx_strand_id
1 'polypeptide(L)'
;LHAELLWDADLDVNELIDEFMEHYFKEAAPYLQEYLDLVNANYKLMEQTRGYLAYAGSDESSRMARAEFYPKRYLSRIMEIFDKAYAAIEQIEDEDERNIVRERVETESLSPRFMLLDLYSYYYNDSQLRTMIEEFRDDSARLGLLHYREDVSNPSEYKYSINIKADEWLRSLGN
;
A
#
# COMPACT_ATOMS: atom_id res chain seq x y z
N LEU A 1 14.12 -11.11 -7.84
CA LEU A 1 13.89 -10.69 -9.24
C LEU A 1 15.15 -10.07 -9.86
N HIS A 2 15.59 -8.89 -9.44
CA HIS A 2 16.76 -8.21 -10.07
C HIS A 2 18.04 -9.06 -10.04
N ALA A 3 18.32 -9.77 -8.94
CA ALA A 3 19.53 -10.60 -8.85
C ALA A 3 19.50 -11.76 -9.84
N GLU A 4 18.37 -12.41 -10.03
CA GLU A 4 18.19 -13.54 -10.95
C GLU A 4 18.30 -13.07 -12.40
N LEU A 5 17.66 -11.95 -12.76
CA LEU A 5 17.78 -11.36 -14.10
C LEU A 5 19.18 -10.85 -14.43
N LEU A 6 20.01 -10.53 -13.43
CA LEU A 6 21.42 -10.20 -13.63
C LEU A 6 22.27 -11.45 -13.96
N TRP A 7 21.84 -12.66 -13.53
CA TRP A 7 22.51 -13.93 -13.82
C TRP A 7 22.04 -14.52 -15.14
N ASP A 8 20.75 -14.42 -15.45
CA ASP A 8 20.15 -14.93 -16.67
C ASP A 8 19.09 -13.95 -17.19
N ALA A 9 19.43 -13.24 -18.25
CA ALA A 9 18.57 -12.23 -18.86
C ALA A 9 17.42 -12.83 -19.71
N ASP A 10 17.48 -14.12 -19.99
CA ASP A 10 16.49 -14.84 -20.81
C ASP A 10 15.33 -15.44 -19.96
N LEU A 11 15.38 -15.28 -18.62
CA LEU A 11 14.30 -15.72 -17.72
C LEU A 11 12.98 -14.98 -18.00
N ASP A 12 11.87 -15.69 -17.95
CA ASP A 12 10.55 -15.07 -18.06
C ASP A 12 10.23 -14.31 -16.77
N VAL A 13 10.09 -13.00 -16.90
CA VAL A 13 9.81 -12.10 -15.76
C VAL A 13 8.46 -12.43 -15.10
N ASN A 14 7.47 -12.86 -15.88
CA ASN A 14 6.15 -13.19 -15.32
C ASN A 14 6.22 -14.49 -14.50
N GLU A 15 6.94 -15.52 -14.99
CA GLU A 15 7.17 -16.73 -14.22
C GLU A 15 7.89 -16.43 -12.89
N LEU A 16 8.89 -15.55 -12.91
CA LEU A 16 9.59 -15.12 -11.69
C LEU A 16 8.69 -14.33 -10.72
N ILE A 17 7.77 -13.53 -11.23
CA ILE A 17 6.79 -12.81 -10.39
C ILE A 17 5.84 -13.83 -9.76
N ASP A 18 5.29 -14.75 -10.54
CA ASP A 18 4.36 -15.78 -10.06
C ASP A 18 5.02 -16.64 -8.97
N GLU A 19 6.25 -17.11 -9.20
CA GLU A 19 7.03 -17.88 -8.21
C GLU A 19 7.29 -17.05 -6.94
N PHE A 20 7.65 -15.79 -7.08
CA PHE A 20 7.82 -14.89 -5.92
C PHE A 20 6.52 -14.75 -5.14
N MET A 21 5.40 -14.48 -5.83
CA MET A 21 4.10 -14.31 -5.18
C MET A 21 3.69 -15.55 -4.40
N GLU A 22 3.80 -16.76 -5.01
CA GLU A 22 3.46 -18.01 -4.37
C GLU A 22 4.33 -18.30 -3.13
N HIS A 23 5.64 -18.09 -3.23
CA HIS A 23 6.54 -18.35 -2.09
C HIS A 23 6.44 -17.29 -0.99
N TYR A 24 6.20 -16.05 -1.35
CA TYR A 24 6.21 -14.94 -0.40
C TYR A 24 4.86 -14.73 0.28
N PHE A 25 3.75 -14.86 -0.45
CA PHE A 25 2.41 -14.60 0.06
C PHE A 25 1.55 -15.86 0.28
N LYS A 26 2.03 -17.04 -0.13
CA LYS A 26 1.35 -18.33 0.09
C LYS A 26 -0.12 -18.30 -0.36
N GLU A 27 -1.06 -18.66 0.52
CA GLU A 27 -2.50 -18.67 0.26
C GLU A 27 -3.07 -17.29 -0.10
N ALA A 28 -2.39 -16.20 0.27
CA ALA A 28 -2.75 -14.85 -0.13
C ALA A 28 -2.26 -14.47 -1.53
N ALA A 29 -1.33 -15.23 -2.14
CA ALA A 29 -0.69 -14.90 -3.42
C ALA A 29 -1.67 -14.52 -4.54
N PRO A 30 -2.78 -15.24 -4.81
CA PRO A 30 -3.70 -14.89 -5.88
C PRO A 30 -4.34 -13.49 -5.69
N TYR A 31 -4.55 -13.08 -4.45
CA TYR A 31 -5.13 -11.78 -4.13
C TYR A 31 -4.10 -10.66 -4.25
N LEU A 32 -2.86 -10.90 -3.82
CA LEU A 32 -1.77 -9.95 -4.00
C LEU A 32 -1.40 -9.78 -5.48
N GLN A 33 -1.55 -10.84 -6.30
CA GLN A 33 -1.43 -10.74 -7.75
C GLN A 33 -2.56 -9.87 -8.34
N GLU A 34 -3.82 -10.08 -7.92
CA GLU A 34 -4.95 -9.22 -8.33
C GLU A 34 -4.71 -7.75 -7.94
N TYR A 35 -4.15 -7.50 -6.76
CA TYR A 35 -3.75 -6.16 -6.32
C TYR A 35 -2.68 -5.56 -7.23
N LEU A 36 -1.60 -6.29 -7.52
CA LEU A 36 -0.52 -5.86 -8.40
C LEU A 36 -1.03 -5.54 -9.80
N ASP A 37 -1.89 -6.39 -10.37
CA ASP A 37 -2.49 -6.18 -11.69
C ASP A 37 -3.36 -4.93 -11.73
N LEU A 38 -4.13 -4.70 -10.67
CA LEU A 38 -4.98 -3.52 -10.54
C LEU A 38 -4.15 -2.23 -10.44
N VAL A 39 -3.04 -2.25 -9.68
CA VAL A 39 -2.10 -1.13 -9.57
C VAL A 39 -1.43 -0.85 -10.91
N ASN A 40 -0.95 -1.88 -11.59
CA ASN A 40 -0.33 -1.76 -12.91
C ASN A 40 -1.30 -1.22 -13.98
N ALA A 41 -2.56 -1.67 -13.96
CA ALA A 41 -3.58 -1.17 -14.86
C ALA A 41 -3.88 0.32 -14.61
N ASN A 42 -3.97 0.72 -13.34
CA ASN A 42 -4.17 2.12 -12.98
C ASN A 42 -2.96 3.00 -13.39
N TYR A 43 -1.74 2.51 -13.16
CA TYR A 43 -0.52 3.19 -13.59
C TYR A 43 -0.50 3.42 -15.11
N LYS A 44 -0.78 2.39 -15.91
CA LYS A 44 -0.87 2.49 -17.38
C LYS A 44 -1.94 3.51 -17.82
N LEU A 45 -3.09 3.55 -17.14
CA LEU A 45 -4.13 4.55 -17.42
C LEU A 45 -3.66 5.97 -17.13
N MET A 46 -2.96 6.18 -16.00
CA MET A 46 -2.37 7.47 -15.64
C MET A 46 -1.33 7.92 -16.67
N GLU A 47 -0.43 7.03 -17.08
CA GLU A 47 0.59 7.29 -18.09
C GLU A 47 -0.03 7.70 -19.43
N GLN A 48 -1.04 6.98 -19.92
CA GLN A 48 -1.78 7.32 -21.14
C GLN A 48 -2.48 8.68 -21.06
N THR A 49 -2.98 9.03 -19.88
CA THR A 49 -3.75 10.28 -19.69
C THR A 49 -2.84 11.50 -19.56
N ARG A 50 -1.64 11.37 -19.00
CA ARG A 50 -0.74 12.48 -18.66
C ARG A 50 0.55 12.55 -19.47
N GLY A 51 0.84 11.54 -20.30
CA GLY A 51 1.90 11.60 -21.30
C GLY A 51 3.32 11.33 -20.80
N TYR A 52 3.61 11.35 -19.48
CA TYR A 52 4.89 10.90 -18.92
C TYR A 52 4.88 10.86 -17.38
N LEU A 53 4.62 9.74 -16.80
CA LEU A 53 4.76 9.56 -15.35
C LEU A 53 6.12 8.94 -14.97
N ALA A 54 6.87 8.46 -15.96
CA ALA A 54 8.12 7.73 -15.77
C ALA A 54 9.24 8.53 -15.08
N TYR A 55 9.08 9.84 -14.93
CA TYR A 55 10.07 10.72 -14.30
C TYR A 55 9.47 11.63 -13.24
N ALA A 56 8.40 11.18 -12.59
CA ALA A 56 7.82 11.92 -11.51
C ALA A 56 8.84 12.07 -10.37
N GLY A 57 9.45 13.22 -10.30
CA GLY A 57 10.19 13.64 -9.11
C GLY A 57 9.25 13.75 -7.91
N SER A 58 9.81 14.00 -6.73
CA SER A 58 9.06 14.07 -5.47
C SER A 58 7.81 14.96 -5.51
N ASP A 59 7.83 16.03 -6.29
CA ASP A 59 6.69 16.94 -6.47
C ASP A 59 5.57 16.35 -7.33
N GLU A 60 5.88 15.50 -8.29
CA GLU A 60 4.89 14.82 -9.12
C GLU A 60 4.18 13.69 -8.34
N SER A 61 4.90 12.95 -7.50
CA SER A 61 4.27 11.92 -6.65
C SER A 61 3.24 12.52 -5.69
N SER A 62 3.50 13.70 -5.13
CA SER A 62 2.51 14.42 -4.31
C SER A 62 1.33 14.97 -5.12
N ARG A 63 1.51 15.22 -6.42
CA ARG A 63 0.42 15.61 -7.33
C ARG A 63 -0.39 14.41 -7.81
N MET A 64 0.19 13.22 -7.83
CA MET A 64 -0.48 11.98 -8.23
C MET A 64 -1.38 11.40 -7.14
N ALA A 65 -1.09 11.65 -5.86
CA ALA A 65 -1.95 11.29 -4.76
C ALA A 65 -3.21 12.17 -4.73
N ARG A 66 -4.06 12.03 -5.77
CA ARG A 66 -5.31 12.77 -5.93
C ARG A 66 -6.47 11.84 -6.21
N ALA A 67 -7.65 12.24 -5.78
CA ALA A 67 -8.89 11.52 -6.04
C ALA A 67 -9.16 11.25 -7.53
N GLU A 68 -8.61 12.07 -8.43
CA GLU A 68 -8.67 11.90 -9.87
C GLU A 68 -8.02 10.59 -10.34
N PHE A 69 -6.87 10.21 -9.77
CA PHE A 69 -6.11 9.02 -10.13
C PHE A 69 -6.44 7.82 -9.25
N TYR A 70 -6.92 8.08 -8.05
CA TYR A 70 -7.28 7.08 -7.06
C TYR A 70 -8.73 7.27 -6.64
N PRO A 71 -9.71 7.05 -7.54
CA PRO A 71 -11.12 7.23 -7.20
C PRO A 71 -11.51 6.28 -6.06
N LYS A 72 -12.44 6.71 -5.20
CA LYS A 72 -12.87 5.94 -4.04
C LYS A 72 -13.20 4.48 -4.38
N ARG A 73 -13.89 4.25 -5.51
CA ARG A 73 -14.22 2.89 -5.96
C ARG A 73 -12.99 2.02 -6.19
N TYR A 74 -11.91 2.61 -6.71
CA TYR A 74 -10.64 1.91 -6.92
C TYR A 74 -10.02 1.50 -5.57
N LEU A 75 -9.91 2.43 -4.63
CA LEU A 75 -9.38 2.12 -3.28
C LEU A 75 -10.28 1.13 -2.53
N SER A 76 -11.62 1.26 -2.63
CA SER A 76 -12.54 0.29 -2.05
C SER A 76 -12.31 -1.11 -2.62
N ARG A 77 -12.07 -1.24 -3.94
CA ARG A 77 -11.76 -2.54 -4.56
C ARG A 77 -10.45 -3.13 -4.03
N ILE A 78 -9.44 -2.30 -3.83
CA ILE A 78 -8.17 -2.74 -3.22
C ILE A 78 -8.41 -3.26 -1.80
N MET A 79 -9.19 -2.55 -0.98
CA MET A 79 -9.50 -3.02 0.39
C MET A 79 -10.24 -4.36 0.39
N GLU A 80 -11.20 -4.55 -0.52
CA GLU A 80 -11.88 -5.85 -0.70
C GLU A 80 -10.91 -6.98 -1.08
N ILE A 81 -9.86 -6.69 -1.85
CA ILE A 81 -8.81 -7.66 -2.19
C ILE A 81 -8.02 -8.02 -0.94
N PHE A 82 -7.63 -7.04 -0.13
CA PHE A 82 -6.93 -7.30 1.13
C PHE A 82 -7.78 -8.09 2.13
N ASP A 83 -9.08 -7.80 2.23
CA ASP A 83 -10.00 -8.59 3.08
C ASP A 83 -10.00 -10.07 2.68
N LYS A 84 -9.98 -10.37 1.38
CA LYS A 84 -9.87 -11.75 0.88
C LYS A 84 -8.50 -12.37 1.15
N ALA A 85 -7.43 -11.60 1.00
CA ALA A 85 -6.08 -12.03 1.32
C ALA A 85 -5.98 -12.42 2.81
N TYR A 86 -6.50 -11.60 3.71
CA TYR A 86 -6.55 -11.92 5.15
C TYR A 86 -7.35 -13.19 5.44
N ALA A 87 -8.50 -13.37 4.79
CA ALA A 87 -9.29 -14.58 4.94
C ALA A 87 -8.57 -15.84 4.44
N ALA A 88 -7.76 -15.73 3.39
CA ALA A 88 -6.97 -16.84 2.87
C ALA A 88 -5.80 -17.21 3.79
N ILE A 89 -5.15 -16.25 4.42
CA ILE A 89 -4.08 -16.46 5.39
C ILE A 89 -4.52 -17.36 6.55
N GLU A 90 -5.79 -17.30 6.97
CA GLU A 90 -6.32 -18.15 8.05
C GLU A 90 -6.29 -19.65 7.71
N GLN A 91 -6.07 -20.02 6.45
CA GLN A 91 -5.95 -21.41 6.00
C GLN A 91 -4.54 -21.97 6.16
N ILE A 92 -3.53 -21.13 6.45
CA ILE A 92 -2.17 -21.55 6.71
C ILE A 92 -2.15 -22.27 8.07
N GLU A 93 -1.77 -23.56 8.08
CA GLU A 93 -1.81 -24.37 9.29
C GLU A 93 -0.72 -23.98 10.30
N ASP A 94 0.49 -23.72 9.80
CA ASP A 94 1.62 -23.30 10.63
C ASP A 94 1.42 -21.86 11.13
N GLU A 95 1.41 -21.69 12.45
CA GLU A 95 1.14 -20.38 13.08
C GLU A 95 2.25 -19.36 12.83
N ASP A 96 3.51 -19.80 12.83
CA ASP A 96 4.65 -18.91 12.60
C ASP A 96 4.66 -18.45 11.14
N GLU A 97 4.43 -19.36 10.17
CA GLU A 97 4.30 -19.01 8.76
C GLU A 97 3.10 -18.10 8.52
N ARG A 98 1.94 -18.38 9.13
CA ARG A 98 0.74 -17.55 9.03
C ARG A 98 1.00 -16.12 9.52
N ASN A 99 1.70 -15.94 10.64
CA ASN A 99 2.05 -14.64 11.17
C ASN A 99 3.02 -13.87 10.26
N ILE A 100 4.00 -14.55 9.68
CA ILE A 100 4.94 -13.97 8.71
C ILE A 100 4.19 -13.48 7.46
N VAL A 101 3.31 -14.32 6.90
CA VAL A 101 2.54 -13.96 5.70
C VAL A 101 1.57 -12.81 6.02
N ARG A 102 0.94 -12.82 7.18
CA ARG A 102 0.08 -11.72 7.64
C ARG A 102 0.83 -10.39 7.68
N GLU A 103 2.01 -10.35 8.28
CA GLU A 103 2.84 -9.14 8.36
C GLU A 103 3.22 -8.61 6.97
N ARG A 104 3.51 -9.51 6.01
CA ARG A 104 3.79 -9.13 4.61
C ARG A 104 2.58 -8.49 3.94
N VAL A 105 1.40 -9.10 4.09
CA VAL A 105 0.14 -8.57 3.52
C VAL A 105 -0.24 -7.25 4.19
N GLU A 106 -0.08 -7.12 5.49
CA GLU A 106 -0.30 -5.88 6.22
C GLU A 106 0.61 -4.76 5.71
N THR A 107 1.89 -5.06 5.47
CA THR A 107 2.85 -4.11 4.92
C THR A 107 2.39 -3.55 3.57
N GLU A 108 1.96 -4.43 2.66
CA GLU A 108 1.43 -4.01 1.35
C GLU A 108 0.12 -3.19 1.47
N SER A 109 -0.68 -3.43 2.51
CA SER A 109 -1.93 -2.70 2.74
C SER A 109 -1.74 -1.27 3.23
N LEU A 110 -0.56 -0.90 3.75
CA LEU A 110 -0.34 0.42 4.35
C LEU A 110 -0.52 1.56 3.33
N SER A 111 0.00 1.40 2.11
CA SER A 111 -0.10 2.44 1.07
C SER A 111 -1.56 2.75 0.68
N PRO A 112 -2.41 1.81 0.31
CA PRO A 112 -3.81 2.09 0.01
C PRO A 112 -4.62 2.57 1.22
N ARG A 113 -4.31 2.13 2.45
CA ARG A 113 -4.93 2.63 3.69
C ARG A 113 -4.59 4.10 3.92
N PHE A 114 -3.32 4.49 3.74
CA PHE A 114 -2.91 5.89 3.78
C PHE A 114 -3.70 6.74 2.79
N MET A 115 -3.79 6.30 1.52
CA MET A 115 -4.52 7.03 0.49
C MET A 115 -6.00 7.15 0.79
N LEU A 116 -6.61 6.12 1.38
CA LEU A 116 -8.01 6.14 1.78
C LEU A 116 -8.25 7.20 2.87
N LEU A 117 -7.37 7.26 3.87
CA LEU A 117 -7.44 8.26 4.94
C LEU A 117 -7.20 9.69 4.42
N ASP A 118 -6.20 9.87 3.56
CA ASP A 118 -5.81 11.20 3.07
C ASP A 118 -6.82 11.79 2.07
N LEU A 119 -7.38 10.95 1.18
CA LEU A 119 -8.27 11.41 0.11
C LEU A 119 -9.76 11.33 0.46
N TYR A 120 -10.16 10.43 1.36
CA TYR A 120 -11.57 10.06 1.54
C TYR A 120 -12.05 10.01 2.99
N SER A 121 -11.32 10.62 3.93
CA SER A 121 -11.71 10.70 5.35
C SER A 121 -13.15 11.19 5.54
N TYR A 122 -13.60 12.14 4.73
CA TYR A 122 -14.94 12.73 4.80
C TYR A 122 -16.13 11.80 4.50
N TYR A 123 -15.86 10.55 4.07
CA TYR A 123 -16.90 9.53 3.90
C TYR A 123 -17.20 8.73 5.17
N TYR A 124 -16.41 8.89 6.21
CA TYR A 124 -16.52 8.15 7.47
C TYR A 124 -17.00 9.06 8.58
N ASN A 125 -17.75 8.52 9.55
CA ASN A 125 -18.04 9.26 10.77
C ASN A 125 -16.80 9.32 11.68
N ASP A 126 -16.80 10.24 12.64
CA ASP A 126 -15.64 10.51 13.51
C ASP A 126 -15.15 9.27 14.26
N SER A 127 -16.08 8.41 14.71
CA SER A 127 -15.72 7.18 15.43
C SER A 127 -15.00 6.18 14.53
N GLN A 128 -15.55 5.95 13.33
CA GLN A 128 -14.92 5.06 12.34
C GLN A 128 -13.55 5.60 11.92
N LEU A 129 -13.48 6.89 11.63
CA LEU A 129 -12.24 7.52 11.17
C LEU A 129 -11.16 7.50 12.26
N ARG A 130 -11.53 7.73 13.53
CA ARG A 130 -10.61 7.61 14.66
C ARG A 130 -10.00 6.21 14.74
N THR A 131 -10.83 5.16 14.71
CA THR A 131 -10.37 3.78 14.74
C THR A 131 -9.41 3.50 13.57
N MET A 132 -9.79 3.88 12.35
CA MET A 132 -8.94 3.67 11.16
C MET A 132 -7.58 4.38 11.25
N ILE A 133 -7.55 5.61 11.80
CA ILE A 133 -6.31 6.37 11.97
C ILE A 133 -5.42 5.72 13.03
N GLU A 134 -5.98 5.34 14.18
CA GLU A 134 -5.26 4.73 15.28
C GLU A 134 -4.67 3.37 14.84
N GLU A 135 -5.46 2.50 14.21
CA GLU A 135 -5.00 1.24 13.65
C GLU A 135 -3.89 1.43 12.60
N PHE A 136 -4.07 2.38 11.66
CA PHE A 136 -3.04 2.67 10.66
C PHE A 136 -1.74 3.14 11.28
N ARG A 137 -1.80 4.03 12.28
CA ARG A 137 -0.62 4.53 12.99
C ARG A 137 0.11 3.40 13.73
N ASP A 138 -0.63 2.58 14.45
CA ASP A 138 -0.07 1.51 15.27
C ASP A 138 0.56 0.39 14.38
N ASP A 139 -0.10 0.02 13.29
CA ASP A 139 0.43 -0.91 12.29
C ASP A 139 1.67 -0.34 11.60
N SER A 140 1.63 0.92 11.18
CA SER A 140 2.79 1.57 10.55
C SER A 140 4.01 1.58 11.48
N ALA A 141 3.81 1.86 12.77
CA ALA A 141 4.88 1.84 13.75
C ALA A 141 5.43 0.43 13.97
N ARG A 142 4.58 -0.58 14.10
CA ARG A 142 4.94 -1.99 14.26
C ARG A 142 5.70 -2.54 13.05
N LEU A 143 5.27 -2.16 11.85
CA LEU A 143 5.86 -2.60 10.58
C LEU A 143 7.07 -1.76 10.12
N GLY A 144 7.47 -0.75 10.92
CA GLY A 144 8.66 0.07 10.66
C GLY A 144 8.46 1.16 9.61
N LEU A 145 7.23 1.41 9.14
CA LEU A 145 6.92 2.52 8.25
C LEU A 145 6.75 3.81 9.06
N LEU A 146 7.82 4.60 9.16
CA LEU A 146 7.84 5.82 9.99
C LEU A 146 7.46 7.08 9.22
N HIS A 147 7.61 7.07 7.89
CA HIS A 147 7.42 8.23 7.03
C HIS A 147 6.59 7.84 5.80
N TYR A 148 5.69 8.71 5.39
CA TYR A 148 4.87 8.53 4.18
C TYR A 148 5.52 9.11 2.90
N ARG A 149 6.75 9.63 3.01
CA ARG A 149 7.53 10.18 1.90
C ARG A 149 9.01 9.91 2.12
N GLU A 150 9.70 9.49 1.06
CA GLU A 150 11.13 9.13 1.10
C GLU A 150 12.09 10.33 1.09
N ASP A 151 11.64 11.54 0.72
CA ASP A 151 12.49 12.72 0.61
C ASP A 151 12.90 13.25 2.00
N VAL A 152 13.69 12.43 2.70
CA VAL A 152 14.27 12.81 3.99
C VAL A 152 15.76 13.07 3.79
N SER A 153 16.09 14.12 3.05
CA SER A 153 17.47 14.63 3.00
C SER A 153 17.98 15.09 4.37
N ASN A 154 17.06 15.22 5.34
CA ASN A 154 17.35 15.56 6.72
C ASN A 154 16.50 14.70 7.69
N PRO A 155 17.11 13.76 8.46
CA PRO A 155 16.38 12.93 9.43
C PRO A 155 15.63 13.74 10.51
N SER A 156 15.92 15.03 10.67
CA SER A 156 15.21 15.91 11.59
C SER A 156 13.92 16.51 11.02
N GLU A 157 13.58 16.26 9.75
CA GLU A 157 12.34 16.73 9.16
C GLU A 157 11.17 15.79 9.49
N TYR A 158 10.62 16.00 10.68
CA TYR A 158 9.43 15.31 11.18
C TYR A 158 8.17 15.53 10.33
N LYS A 159 8.16 16.48 9.39
CA LYS A 159 6.96 16.88 8.66
C LYS A 159 6.31 15.77 7.81
N TYR A 160 7.06 14.73 7.45
CA TYR A 160 6.55 13.57 6.72
C TYR A 160 6.36 12.34 7.62
N SER A 161 6.43 12.51 8.92
CA SER A 161 6.17 11.46 9.90
C SER A 161 4.70 11.03 9.86
N ILE A 162 4.47 9.72 9.86
CA ILE A 162 3.12 9.14 9.96
C ILE A 162 2.45 9.54 11.27
N ASN A 163 3.19 9.60 12.38
CA ASN A 163 2.63 10.02 13.66
C ASN A 163 2.10 11.45 13.61
N ILE A 164 2.85 12.38 13.01
CA ILE A 164 2.40 13.77 12.85
C ILE A 164 1.16 13.84 11.96
N LYS A 165 1.17 13.09 10.86
CA LYS A 165 0.03 13.05 9.93
C LYS A 165 -1.22 12.46 10.61
N ALA A 166 -1.07 11.39 11.38
CA ALA A 166 -2.15 10.79 12.16
C ALA A 166 -2.71 11.79 13.21
N ASP A 167 -1.84 12.51 13.90
CA ASP A 167 -2.24 13.55 14.86
C ASP A 167 -2.98 14.72 14.18
N GLU A 168 -2.62 15.07 12.95
CA GLU A 168 -3.34 16.07 12.15
C GLU A 168 -4.76 15.61 11.82
N TRP A 169 -4.88 14.37 11.34
CA TRP A 169 -6.19 13.78 11.06
C TRP A 169 -7.06 13.68 12.32
N LEU A 170 -6.51 13.21 13.45
CA LEU A 170 -7.24 13.09 14.72
C LEU A 170 -7.69 14.46 15.26
N ARG A 171 -6.87 15.50 15.13
CA ARG A 171 -7.26 16.87 15.52
C ARG A 171 -8.39 17.43 14.67
N SER A 172 -8.50 17.03 13.42
CA SER A 172 -9.60 17.47 12.55
C SER A 172 -10.97 16.88 12.93
N LEU A 173 -11.01 15.80 13.73
CA LEU A 173 -12.23 15.15 14.20
C LEU A 173 -12.86 15.85 15.43
N GLY A 174 -12.17 16.77 16.05
CA GLY A 174 -12.58 17.40 17.30
C GLY A 174 -13.19 18.79 17.16
N ASN A 175 -13.41 19.26 15.94
CA ASN A 175 -14.02 20.54 15.61
C ASN A 175 -15.33 20.30 14.87
#